data_4ab7190daa91619851865512f6334bb8
#
_entry.id   4ab7190daa91619851865512f6334bb8
#
_cell.length_a   1.000
_cell.length_b   1.000
_cell.length_c   1.000
_cell.angle_alpha   90.00
_cell.angle_beta   90.00
_cell.angle_gamma   90.00
#
_symmetry.space_group_name_H-M   'P 1'
#
loop_
_entity.id
_entity.type
_entity.pdbx_description
1 polymer ?
#
loop_
_entity_poly.entity_id
_entity_poly.type
_entity_poly.pdbx_seq_one_letter_code
_entity_poly.pdbx_strand_id
1 'polypeptide(L)'
;MQLSSYRFFRLFHRLRNHYKFNEISCVYLNHHNYCQQSKSFQPHFNLDLFNDEKFIDNLRANLTARKSNLNLDHMLDLYRNYTKTKHTETHDELMSLVCQLPNFTHPLTPIGDSSKARHIYIHGSKREERWKLLDVINITSGSHQPVINHHNTNSSITINPEGYLRVKYTTLGAGHKTYYFSGPLAQLESALIAYTVDRLRGTGFEFVSVPDILPEPVIRACGFPTQGIRSQIYKITPPVSKLTYCLSGTSEMALAGFCAGRSFNCTSSKNDEPDESNQSSALGLCAVSRCFRKEAPNQEPTLYRVHQFTKVEMFAITTPSLPVSDAMFNQIIKLQICLFADLGLHFRVLEMPSEELGDSAYRKVDIEAWMPGDQIYGEISSSSICLDYQSKRLNIRWQTSSNQNEFAYTLNGTACAIPRIMKALIETHQTQDKHIIIPDVLIPYMKMRNLYPAFQLKRVLSQKL
;
A
#
# COMPACT_ATOMS: atom_id res chain seq x y z
N MET A 1 -2.21 3.69 34.03
CA MET A 1 -2.16 3.55 32.56
C MET A 1 -2.67 4.77 31.77
N GLN A 2 -3.16 5.83 32.40
CA GLN A 2 -3.66 7.05 31.74
C GLN A 2 -2.61 8.17 31.50
N LEU A 3 -1.37 8.01 31.97
CA LEU A 3 -0.32 9.03 31.84
C LEU A 3 0.55 8.92 30.58
N SER A 4 0.43 7.85 29.80
CA SER A 4 1.20 7.68 28.54
C SER A 4 0.57 8.38 27.34
N SER A 5 -0.76 8.50 27.31
CA SER A 5 -1.51 9.14 26.23
C SER A 5 -1.32 10.67 26.21
N TYR A 6 -1.20 11.31 27.37
CA TYR A 6 -1.02 12.76 27.49
C TYR A 6 0.36 13.27 27.06
N ARG A 7 1.42 12.45 27.23
CA ARG A 7 2.76 12.77 26.70
C ARG A 7 2.83 12.64 25.18
N PHE A 8 2.08 11.72 24.59
CA PHE A 8 1.97 11.54 23.16
C PHE A 8 1.27 12.74 22.50
N PHE A 9 0.20 13.28 23.10
CA PHE A 9 -0.56 14.44 22.58
C PHE A 9 0.21 15.77 22.65
N ARG A 10 1.01 16.02 23.69
CA ARG A 10 1.87 17.23 23.76
C ARG A 10 3.01 17.20 22.75
N LEU A 11 3.48 16.03 22.36
CA LEU A 11 4.43 15.87 21.25
C LEU A 11 3.78 16.19 19.91
N PHE A 12 2.48 15.86 19.73
CA PHE A 12 1.70 16.10 18.52
C PHE A 12 1.54 17.60 18.19
N HIS A 13 1.29 18.44 19.18
CA HIS A 13 1.10 19.89 18.96
C HIS A 13 2.42 20.64 18.70
N ARG A 14 3.56 20.15 19.20
CA ARG A 14 4.88 20.74 18.92
C ARG A 14 5.46 20.34 17.56
N LEU A 15 5.06 19.20 17.00
CA LEU A 15 5.62 18.68 15.76
C LEU A 15 4.92 19.20 14.48
N ARG A 16 3.86 20.00 14.61
CA ARG A 16 3.20 20.63 13.44
C ARG A 16 4.11 21.59 12.66
N ASN A 17 5.23 22.03 13.25
CA ASN A 17 6.11 23.09 12.70
C ASN A 17 7.58 22.68 12.45
N HIS A 18 7.99 21.41 12.61
CA HIS A 18 9.43 21.11 12.66
C HIS A 18 9.94 19.95 11.80
N TYR A 19 9.20 19.44 10.82
CA TYR A 19 9.79 18.50 9.86
C TYR A 19 9.46 18.94 8.42
N LYS A 20 10.28 19.86 7.91
CA LYS A 20 10.50 19.97 6.47
C LYS A 20 11.56 18.95 6.11
N PHE A 21 11.24 17.97 5.25
CA PHE A 21 12.28 17.30 4.49
C PHE A 21 12.96 18.40 3.65
N ASN A 22 14.26 18.55 3.80
CA ASN A 22 15.04 19.33 2.86
C ASN A 22 14.91 18.66 1.49
N GLU A 23 14.82 19.46 0.44
CA GLU A 23 14.78 18.98 -0.94
C GLU A 23 15.93 17.98 -1.17
N ILE A 24 15.59 16.71 -1.33
CA ILE A 24 16.54 15.63 -1.56
C ILE A 24 16.82 15.63 -3.06
N SER A 25 17.90 16.24 -3.48
CA SER A 25 18.42 16.03 -4.82
C SER A 25 19.14 14.68 -4.87
N CYS A 26 18.41 13.63 -5.18
CA CYS A 26 19.00 12.33 -5.48
C CYS A 26 19.76 12.41 -6.81
N VAL A 27 21.08 12.36 -6.76
CA VAL A 27 21.89 12.17 -7.97
C VAL A 27 21.79 10.71 -8.37
N TYR A 28 21.03 10.45 -9.44
CA TYR A 28 21.01 9.14 -10.08
C TYR A 28 22.37 8.89 -10.72
N LEU A 29 23.13 7.95 -10.19
CA LEU A 29 24.33 7.47 -10.88
C LEU A 29 23.89 6.73 -12.14
N ASN A 30 24.07 7.37 -13.29
CA ASN A 30 23.76 6.81 -14.60
C ASN A 30 24.62 5.57 -14.89
N HIS A 31 24.04 4.39 -14.78
CA HIS A 31 24.59 3.21 -15.43
C HIS A 31 24.00 3.07 -16.84
N HIS A 32 24.74 3.58 -17.82
CA HIS A 32 24.35 3.64 -19.26
C HIS A 32 24.32 2.26 -19.97
N ASN A 33 24.40 1.12 -19.28
CA ASN A 33 24.59 -0.20 -19.89
C ASN A 33 23.43 -1.21 -19.70
N TYR A 34 22.22 -0.79 -19.31
CA TYR A 34 21.14 -1.75 -19.03
C TYR A 34 20.24 -2.11 -20.22
N CYS A 35 20.44 -1.54 -21.40
CA CYS A 35 19.51 -1.69 -22.52
C CYS A 35 19.74 -2.91 -23.45
N GLN A 36 20.71 -3.80 -23.20
CA GLN A 36 21.02 -4.89 -24.13
C GLN A 36 21.05 -6.31 -23.56
N GLN A 37 20.76 -6.55 -22.30
CA GLN A 37 20.68 -7.92 -21.78
C GLN A 37 19.40 -8.11 -20.98
N SER A 38 18.47 -8.89 -21.51
CA SER A 38 17.37 -9.53 -20.81
C SER A 38 17.85 -10.58 -19.79
N LYS A 39 18.84 -10.26 -18.97
CA LYS A 39 19.19 -11.07 -17.81
C LYS A 39 18.10 -10.81 -16.79
N SER A 40 17.27 -11.83 -16.57
CA SER A 40 16.38 -11.91 -15.40
C SER A 40 17.16 -11.43 -14.18
N PHE A 41 16.53 -10.59 -13.33
CA PHE A 41 17.13 -10.22 -12.06
C PHE A 41 17.55 -11.49 -11.33
N GLN A 42 18.87 -11.63 -11.11
CA GLN A 42 19.42 -12.75 -10.36
C GLN A 42 19.37 -12.38 -8.88
N PRO A 43 18.54 -13.05 -8.07
CA PRO A 43 18.49 -12.77 -6.64
C PRO A 43 19.84 -13.06 -5.98
N HIS A 44 20.24 -12.18 -5.07
CA HIS A 44 21.50 -12.33 -4.34
C HIS A 44 21.23 -13.02 -3.00
N PHE A 45 21.61 -14.30 -2.89
CA PHE A 45 21.53 -15.05 -1.65
C PHE A 45 22.89 -15.61 -1.27
N ASN A 46 23.25 -15.53 0.00
CA ASN A 46 24.39 -16.21 0.53
C ASN A 46 23.98 -17.64 0.91
N LEU A 47 24.25 -18.59 0.02
CA LEU A 47 23.91 -20.01 0.24
C LEU A 47 24.78 -20.66 1.34
N ASP A 48 25.94 -20.08 1.69
CA ASP A 48 26.81 -20.62 2.74
C ASP A 48 26.18 -20.58 4.12
N LEU A 49 25.15 -19.75 4.31
CA LEU A 49 24.34 -19.74 5.53
C LEU A 49 23.67 -21.08 5.82
N PHE A 50 23.46 -21.93 4.82
CA PHE A 50 22.96 -23.31 5.02
C PHE A 50 23.97 -24.27 5.65
N ASN A 51 25.20 -23.82 5.94
CA ASN A 51 26.18 -24.55 6.76
C ASN A 51 26.10 -24.15 8.26
N ASP A 52 25.35 -23.10 8.61
CA ASP A 52 25.20 -22.63 9.98
C ASP A 52 23.92 -23.25 10.60
N GLU A 53 24.09 -24.16 11.53
CA GLU A 53 22.99 -24.82 12.25
C GLU A 53 22.06 -23.82 12.92
N LYS A 54 22.60 -22.78 13.54
CA LYS A 54 21.80 -21.74 14.20
C LYS A 54 20.91 -20.98 13.20
N PHE A 55 21.43 -20.69 12.01
CA PHE A 55 20.64 -20.09 10.93
C PHE A 55 19.52 -21.03 10.49
N ILE A 56 19.80 -22.32 10.31
CA ILE A 56 18.82 -23.35 9.92
C ILE A 56 17.69 -23.45 10.96
N ASP A 57 18.04 -23.50 12.25
CA ASP A 57 17.04 -23.55 13.33
C ASP A 57 16.15 -22.31 13.36
N ASN A 58 16.74 -21.12 13.22
CA ASN A 58 15.99 -19.87 13.13
C ASN A 58 15.07 -19.84 11.89
N LEU A 59 15.56 -20.33 10.75
CA LEU A 59 14.77 -20.41 9.53
C LEU A 59 13.59 -21.39 9.70
N ARG A 60 13.83 -22.56 10.31
CA ARG A 60 12.78 -23.55 10.60
C ARG A 60 11.69 -22.96 11.53
N ALA A 61 12.11 -22.28 12.59
CA ALA A 61 11.19 -21.61 13.50
C ALA A 61 10.37 -20.52 12.78
N ASN A 62 11.01 -19.73 11.92
CA ASN A 62 10.35 -18.68 11.14
C ASN A 62 9.32 -19.25 10.15
N LEU A 63 9.66 -20.31 9.42
CA LEU A 63 8.74 -20.98 8.49
C LEU A 63 7.51 -21.53 9.23
N THR A 64 7.72 -22.12 10.40
CA THR A 64 6.65 -22.62 11.26
C THR A 64 5.75 -21.49 11.75
N ALA A 65 6.33 -20.40 12.26
CA ALA A 65 5.59 -19.25 12.76
C ALA A 65 4.75 -18.54 11.66
N ARG A 66 5.15 -18.64 10.40
CA ARG A 66 4.46 -18.07 9.24
C ARG A 66 3.53 -19.08 8.53
N LYS A 67 3.40 -20.30 9.03
CA LYS A 67 2.68 -21.39 8.34
C LYS A 67 3.10 -21.56 6.88
N SER A 68 4.40 -21.42 6.61
CA SER A 68 4.95 -21.64 5.28
C SER A 68 4.92 -23.12 4.92
N ASN A 69 4.54 -23.42 3.67
CA ASN A 69 4.53 -24.79 3.14
C ASN A 69 5.86 -25.20 2.51
N LEU A 70 6.92 -24.38 2.63
CA LEU A 70 8.24 -24.69 2.08
C LEU A 70 8.88 -25.87 2.83
N ASN A 71 9.37 -26.84 2.06
CA ASN A 71 10.10 -27.97 2.61
C ASN A 71 11.58 -27.60 2.78
N LEU A 72 11.96 -27.20 4.00
CA LEU A 72 13.32 -26.82 4.33
C LEU A 72 14.31 -28.00 4.19
N ASP A 73 13.90 -29.22 4.56
CA ASP A 73 14.79 -30.37 4.51
C ASP A 73 15.15 -30.73 3.06
N HIS A 74 14.19 -30.68 2.14
CA HIS A 74 14.44 -30.82 0.72
C HIS A 74 15.40 -29.73 0.18
N MET A 75 15.23 -28.49 0.62
CA MET A 75 16.13 -27.38 0.24
C MET A 75 17.57 -27.62 0.73
N LEU A 76 17.74 -28.12 1.95
CA LEU A 76 19.05 -28.46 2.51
C LEU A 76 19.68 -29.65 1.77
N ASP A 77 18.91 -30.63 1.34
CA ASP A 77 19.40 -31.77 0.55
C ASP A 77 19.86 -31.30 -0.84
N LEU A 78 19.11 -30.42 -1.50
CA LEU A 78 19.54 -29.80 -2.75
C LEU A 78 20.83 -28.99 -2.57
N TYR A 79 20.95 -28.23 -1.48
CA TYR A 79 22.17 -27.49 -1.17
C TYR A 79 23.38 -28.43 -0.99
N ARG A 80 23.23 -29.52 -0.21
CA ARG A 80 24.28 -30.53 0.00
C ARG A 80 24.66 -31.22 -1.31
N ASN A 81 23.71 -31.51 -2.18
CA ASN A 81 23.94 -32.09 -3.49
C ASN A 81 24.69 -31.10 -4.39
N TYR A 82 24.20 -29.85 -4.47
CA TYR A 82 24.85 -28.80 -5.26
C TYR A 82 26.29 -28.54 -4.83
N THR A 83 26.57 -28.50 -3.53
CA THR A 83 27.94 -28.29 -3.04
C THR A 83 28.90 -29.36 -3.47
N LYS A 84 28.45 -30.64 -3.61
CA LYS A 84 29.23 -31.78 -4.06
C LYS A 84 29.38 -31.84 -5.57
N THR A 85 28.32 -31.61 -6.32
CA THR A 85 28.23 -31.88 -7.75
C THR A 85 28.45 -30.67 -8.64
N LYS A 86 28.13 -29.46 -8.12
CA LYS A 86 28.11 -28.20 -8.86
C LYS A 86 27.22 -28.23 -10.13
N HIS A 87 26.25 -29.14 -10.20
CA HIS A 87 25.31 -29.22 -11.32
C HIS A 87 24.41 -28.00 -11.40
N THR A 88 24.29 -27.42 -12.60
CA THR A 88 23.48 -26.21 -12.85
C THR A 88 21.99 -26.45 -12.58
N GLU A 89 21.44 -27.60 -12.98
CA GLU A 89 20.03 -27.94 -12.76
C GLU A 89 19.70 -27.98 -11.25
N THR A 90 20.55 -28.60 -10.44
CA THR A 90 20.39 -28.63 -8.97
C THR A 90 20.49 -27.23 -8.36
N HIS A 91 21.37 -26.38 -8.90
CA HIS A 91 21.46 -24.98 -8.48
C HIS A 91 20.17 -24.23 -8.81
N ASP A 92 19.65 -24.37 -10.03
CA ASP A 92 18.45 -23.65 -10.46
C ASP A 92 17.20 -24.07 -9.68
N GLU A 93 17.08 -25.37 -9.37
CA GLU A 93 16.04 -25.88 -8.49
C GLU A 93 16.17 -25.31 -7.07
N LEU A 94 17.36 -25.34 -6.48
CA LEU A 94 17.65 -24.74 -5.18
C LEU A 94 17.30 -23.26 -5.16
N MET A 95 17.75 -22.50 -6.14
CA MET A 95 17.46 -21.06 -6.23
C MET A 95 15.98 -20.77 -6.39
N SER A 96 15.25 -21.62 -7.11
CA SER A 96 13.79 -21.50 -7.23
C SER A 96 13.08 -21.61 -5.85
N LEU A 97 13.56 -22.50 -4.97
CA LEU A 97 13.03 -22.63 -3.61
C LEU A 97 13.50 -21.51 -2.69
N VAL A 98 14.79 -21.13 -2.75
CA VAL A 98 15.36 -20.03 -1.96
C VAL A 98 14.67 -18.70 -2.26
N CYS A 99 14.27 -18.46 -3.51
CA CYS A 99 13.50 -17.26 -3.89
C CYS A 99 12.11 -17.20 -3.23
N GLN A 100 11.56 -18.34 -2.81
CA GLN A 100 10.26 -18.43 -2.14
C GLN A 100 10.35 -18.31 -0.61
N LEU A 101 11.56 -18.29 -0.05
CA LEU A 101 11.72 -18.06 1.39
C LEU A 101 11.11 -16.73 1.80
N PRO A 102 10.21 -16.71 2.79
CA PRO A 102 9.71 -15.46 3.35
C PRO A 102 10.83 -14.73 4.12
N ASN A 103 10.66 -13.46 4.31
CA ASN A 103 11.52 -12.67 5.18
C ASN A 103 11.50 -13.22 6.63
N PHE A 104 12.51 -12.93 7.42
CA PHE A 104 12.46 -13.20 8.85
C PHE A 104 11.36 -12.36 9.51
N THR A 105 10.89 -12.83 10.65
CA THR A 105 9.86 -12.16 11.44
C THR A 105 10.52 -11.28 12.51
N HIS A 106 10.03 -10.04 12.65
CA HIS A 106 10.53 -9.11 13.67
C HIS A 106 10.29 -9.67 15.10
N PRO A 107 11.24 -9.56 16.05
CA PRO A 107 11.12 -10.12 17.39
C PRO A 107 9.89 -9.64 18.18
N LEU A 108 9.38 -8.43 17.90
CA LEU A 108 8.18 -7.88 18.55
C LEU A 108 6.86 -8.29 17.86
N THR A 109 6.91 -8.95 16.73
CA THR A 109 5.72 -9.44 15.99
C THR A 109 5.03 -10.54 16.81
N PRO A 110 3.72 -10.44 17.10
CA PRO A 110 2.99 -11.51 17.75
C PRO A 110 3.03 -12.80 16.93
N ILE A 111 3.17 -13.94 17.56
CA ILE A 111 3.18 -15.24 16.86
C ILE A 111 1.76 -15.82 16.87
N GLY A 112 1.29 -16.24 15.67
CA GLY A 112 -0.01 -16.89 15.46
C GLY A 112 -0.87 -16.20 14.42
N ASP A 113 -2.17 -16.48 14.48
CA ASP A 113 -3.20 -16.00 13.55
C ASP A 113 -3.69 -14.58 13.86
N SER A 114 -4.65 -14.08 13.07
CA SER A 114 -5.21 -12.72 13.18
C SER A 114 -5.76 -12.38 14.57
N SER A 115 -6.17 -13.37 15.38
CA SER A 115 -6.64 -13.14 16.77
C SER A 115 -5.54 -12.64 17.70
N LYS A 116 -4.28 -12.82 17.32
CA LYS A 116 -3.08 -12.38 18.06
C LYS A 116 -2.66 -10.95 17.72
N ALA A 117 -3.36 -10.28 16.80
CA ALA A 117 -3.06 -8.89 16.46
C ALA A 117 -3.10 -7.99 17.72
N ARG A 118 -2.05 -7.18 17.88
CA ARG A 118 -1.88 -6.35 19.07
C ARG A 118 -2.30 -4.90 18.78
N HIS A 119 -3.22 -4.37 19.60
CA HIS A 119 -3.61 -2.98 19.50
C HIS A 119 -2.44 -2.05 19.90
N ILE A 120 -2.07 -1.14 19.00
CA ILE A 120 -1.04 -0.11 19.22
C ILE A 120 -1.71 1.21 19.59
N TYR A 121 -2.78 1.58 18.87
CA TYR A 121 -3.45 2.87 19.02
C TYR A 121 -4.91 2.78 18.58
N ILE A 122 -5.77 3.60 19.19
CA ILE A 122 -7.17 3.76 18.81
C ILE A 122 -7.45 5.25 18.69
N HIS A 123 -8.06 5.68 17.58
CA HIS A 123 -8.46 7.06 17.32
C HIS A 123 -9.96 7.24 17.38
N GLY A 124 -10.40 8.33 18.04
CA GLY A 124 -11.80 8.73 18.10
C GLY A 124 -12.69 7.77 18.89
N SER A 125 -13.99 7.91 18.73
CA SER A 125 -15.02 7.06 19.33
C SER A 125 -15.86 6.42 18.24
N LYS A 126 -16.32 5.18 18.49
CA LYS A 126 -17.26 4.50 17.60
C LYS A 126 -18.53 5.34 17.45
N ARG A 127 -18.94 5.54 16.24
CA ARG A 127 -20.29 6.01 15.97
C ARG A 127 -21.28 4.86 16.14
N GLU A 128 -22.47 5.19 16.56
CA GLU A 128 -23.60 4.27 16.63
C GLU A 128 -23.94 3.72 15.24
N GLU A 129 -24.83 2.74 15.20
CA GLU A 129 -25.36 2.13 13.98
C GLU A 129 -25.82 3.18 12.97
N ARG A 130 -25.47 2.97 11.71
CA ARG A 130 -25.82 3.80 10.56
C ARG A 130 -26.34 2.91 9.45
N TRP A 131 -26.94 3.54 8.44
CA TRP A 131 -27.33 2.83 7.24
C TRP A 131 -26.13 2.17 6.59
N LYS A 132 -26.29 0.92 6.16
CA LYS A 132 -25.27 0.26 5.34
C LYS A 132 -25.07 1.05 4.06
N LEU A 133 -23.85 1.00 3.52
CA LEU A 133 -23.53 1.66 2.25
C LEU A 133 -24.59 1.41 1.17
N LEU A 134 -25.00 0.15 0.99
CA LEU A 134 -25.98 -0.23 -0.02
C LEU A 134 -27.37 0.36 0.24
N ASP A 135 -27.76 0.58 1.49
CA ASP A 135 -29.06 1.16 1.85
C ASP A 135 -29.09 2.68 1.67
N VAL A 136 -27.89 3.30 1.70
CA VAL A 136 -27.74 4.75 1.44
C VAL A 136 -27.81 5.06 -0.05
N ILE A 137 -27.34 4.15 -0.90
CA ILE A 137 -27.23 4.33 -2.36
C ILE A 137 -28.31 3.61 -3.16
N ASN A 138 -29.04 2.65 -2.56
CA ASN A 138 -30.15 1.95 -3.22
C ASN A 138 -31.40 2.83 -3.28
N ILE A 139 -31.85 3.06 -4.47
CA ILE A 139 -32.99 3.91 -4.77
C ILE A 139 -34.09 3.17 -5.44
N THR A 140 -35.23 3.47 -4.96
CA THR A 140 -36.46 3.43 -5.71
C THR A 140 -36.44 4.55 -6.73
N SER A 141 -36.61 4.17 -7.99
CA SER A 141 -36.72 5.04 -9.18
C SER A 141 -37.54 6.31 -8.92
N GLY A 142 -36.87 7.40 -8.65
CA GLY A 142 -37.44 8.73 -8.59
C GLY A 142 -36.43 9.75 -9.15
N SER A 143 -36.91 10.58 -10.07
CA SER A 143 -36.13 11.61 -10.74
C SER A 143 -35.69 12.71 -9.78
N HIS A 144 -34.59 12.51 -9.06
CA HIS A 144 -34.04 13.56 -8.18
C HIS A 144 -32.73 14.12 -8.75
N GLN A 145 -32.69 15.44 -8.86
CA GLN A 145 -31.49 16.19 -9.21
C GLN A 145 -30.53 16.22 -8.03
N PRO A 146 -29.21 16.20 -8.27
CA PRO A 146 -28.24 16.42 -7.20
C PRO A 146 -28.48 17.83 -6.63
N VAL A 147 -28.90 17.91 -5.40
CA VAL A 147 -28.99 19.18 -4.68
C VAL A 147 -27.68 19.32 -3.92
N ILE A 148 -26.79 20.17 -4.43
CA ILE A 148 -25.67 20.68 -3.63
C ILE A 148 -26.30 21.81 -2.80
N ASN A 149 -26.70 21.49 -1.59
CA ASN A 149 -27.22 22.49 -0.68
C ASN A 149 -26.06 23.26 -0.03
N HIS A 150 -25.83 24.46 -0.48
CA HIS A 150 -25.06 25.44 0.27
C HIS A 150 -25.96 26.03 1.35
N HIS A 151 -26.03 25.41 2.52
CA HIS A 151 -26.62 26.08 3.66
C HIS A 151 -25.67 27.17 4.16
N ASN A 152 -26.12 28.42 4.02
CA ASN A 152 -25.49 29.59 4.59
C ASN A 152 -25.54 29.50 6.13
N THR A 153 -24.42 29.26 6.73
CA THR A 153 -23.91 29.43 8.10
C THR A 153 -23.14 28.18 8.54
N ASN A 154 -21.81 28.26 8.40
CA ASN A 154 -20.82 27.20 8.65
C ASN A 154 -20.62 26.20 7.51
N SER A 155 -20.01 26.64 6.42
CA SER A 155 -19.14 25.94 5.44
C SER A 155 -19.29 24.42 5.18
N SER A 156 -20.31 23.71 5.67
CA SER A 156 -20.44 22.27 5.42
C SER A 156 -21.04 22.01 4.04
N ILE A 157 -20.39 21.15 3.26
CA ILE A 157 -20.92 20.63 1.99
C ILE A 157 -21.53 19.27 2.27
N THR A 158 -22.79 19.07 1.88
CA THR A 158 -23.44 17.77 1.89
C THR A 158 -23.70 17.31 0.47
N ILE A 159 -23.58 16.02 0.22
CA ILE A 159 -23.94 15.38 -1.05
C ILE A 159 -25.02 14.32 -0.81
N ASN A 160 -25.97 14.22 -1.74
CA ASN A 160 -26.85 13.06 -1.83
C ASN A 160 -26.13 11.96 -2.63
N PRO A 161 -25.81 10.78 -2.05
CA PRO A 161 -25.11 9.70 -2.74
C PRO A 161 -26.03 8.88 -3.65
N GLU A 162 -27.30 9.15 -3.66
CA GLU A 162 -28.35 8.38 -4.32
C GLU A 162 -28.12 8.29 -5.85
N GLY A 163 -28.05 7.06 -6.41
CA GLY A 163 -27.85 6.78 -7.83
C GLY A 163 -26.44 6.98 -8.37
N TYR A 164 -25.50 7.42 -7.54
CA TYR A 164 -24.13 7.72 -7.97
C TYR A 164 -23.14 6.60 -7.74
N LEU A 165 -23.55 5.50 -7.10
CA LEU A 165 -22.75 4.29 -6.97
C LEU A 165 -23.50 3.09 -7.56
N ARG A 166 -22.84 2.33 -8.43
CA ARG A 166 -23.33 1.05 -8.94
C ARG A 166 -22.35 -0.06 -8.57
N VAL A 167 -22.85 -1.06 -7.84
CA VAL A 167 -22.07 -2.22 -7.39
C VAL A 167 -22.75 -3.54 -7.77
N LYS A 168 -24.06 -3.67 -7.62
CA LYS A 168 -24.80 -4.93 -7.78
C LYS A 168 -25.13 -5.35 -9.22
N TYR A 169 -25.27 -4.42 -10.14
CA TYR A 169 -25.80 -4.68 -11.51
C TYR A 169 -24.79 -4.31 -12.59
N THR A 170 -23.51 -4.54 -12.30
CA THR A 170 -22.43 -4.24 -13.26
C THR A 170 -22.16 -5.38 -14.24
N THR A 171 -22.93 -6.50 -14.13
CA THR A 171 -22.72 -7.73 -14.91
C THR A 171 -22.76 -7.53 -16.41
N LEU A 172 -23.59 -6.61 -16.93
CA LEU A 172 -23.64 -6.32 -18.35
C LEU A 172 -22.49 -5.41 -18.84
N GLY A 173 -21.88 -4.62 -17.95
CA GLY A 173 -20.87 -3.63 -18.34
C GLY A 173 -19.44 -4.02 -17.97
N ALA A 174 -19.22 -4.44 -16.73
CA ALA A 174 -17.87 -4.66 -16.20
C ALA A 174 -17.72 -5.93 -15.35
N GLY A 175 -18.79 -6.73 -15.22
CA GLY A 175 -18.77 -7.98 -14.47
C GLY A 175 -18.98 -7.81 -12.96
N HIS A 176 -18.86 -8.92 -12.25
CA HIS A 176 -19.04 -9.00 -10.81
C HIS A 176 -17.87 -8.35 -10.05
N LYS A 177 -18.09 -7.89 -8.81
CA LYS A 177 -17.06 -7.23 -7.97
C LYS A 177 -16.38 -6.02 -8.62
N THR A 178 -17.13 -5.29 -9.43
CA THR A 178 -16.75 -4.01 -9.99
C THR A 178 -17.68 -2.91 -9.48
N TYR A 179 -17.26 -1.65 -9.61
CA TYR A 179 -18.05 -0.51 -9.19
C TYR A 179 -17.90 0.67 -10.15
N TYR A 180 -18.89 1.53 -10.16
CA TYR A 180 -18.84 2.83 -10.82
C TYR A 180 -19.23 3.91 -9.83
N PHE A 181 -18.39 4.91 -9.69
CA PHE A 181 -18.78 6.19 -9.10
C PHE A 181 -19.16 7.15 -10.21
N SER A 182 -20.19 7.95 -9.97
CA SER A 182 -20.59 9.03 -10.87
C SER A 182 -20.92 10.29 -10.06
N GLY A 183 -21.07 11.44 -10.74
CA GLY A 183 -21.46 12.70 -10.12
C GLY A 183 -20.63 13.07 -8.87
N PRO A 184 -21.26 13.44 -7.76
CA PRO A 184 -20.58 13.85 -6.54
C PRO A 184 -19.66 12.79 -5.92
N LEU A 185 -19.98 11.49 -6.07
CA LEU A 185 -19.09 10.43 -5.56
C LEU A 185 -17.83 10.29 -6.38
N ALA A 186 -17.86 10.47 -7.71
CA ALA A 186 -16.67 10.52 -8.53
C ALA A 186 -15.81 11.77 -8.24
N GLN A 187 -16.44 12.89 -7.89
CA GLN A 187 -15.74 14.08 -7.42
C GLN A 187 -15.08 13.84 -6.06
N LEU A 188 -15.76 13.17 -5.13
CA LEU A 188 -15.23 12.81 -3.83
C LEU A 188 -14.04 11.86 -3.94
N GLU A 189 -14.11 10.82 -4.80
CA GLU A 189 -12.97 9.96 -5.12
C GLU A 189 -11.77 10.78 -5.58
N SER A 190 -11.99 11.67 -6.53
CA SER A 190 -10.94 12.53 -7.07
C SER A 190 -10.35 13.51 -6.05
N ALA A 191 -11.20 14.06 -5.18
CA ALA A 191 -10.80 14.95 -4.09
C ALA A 191 -9.95 14.20 -3.05
N LEU A 192 -10.35 12.98 -2.70
CA LEU A 192 -9.63 12.12 -1.77
C LEU A 192 -8.22 11.76 -2.28
N ILE A 193 -8.09 11.44 -3.59
CA ILE A 193 -6.79 11.19 -4.22
C ILE A 193 -5.91 12.44 -4.15
N ALA A 194 -6.43 13.59 -4.58
CA ALA A 194 -5.66 14.84 -4.62
C ALA A 194 -5.22 15.27 -3.22
N TYR A 195 -6.12 15.23 -2.24
CA TYR A 195 -5.80 15.51 -0.83
C TYR A 195 -4.68 14.60 -0.31
N THR A 196 -4.79 13.29 -0.56
CA THR A 196 -3.79 12.33 -0.09
C THR A 196 -2.43 12.60 -0.70
N VAL A 197 -2.36 12.80 -2.03
CA VAL A 197 -1.09 13.10 -2.73
C VAL A 197 -0.47 14.40 -2.21
N ASP A 198 -1.25 15.46 -2.02
CA ASP A 198 -0.73 16.74 -1.52
C ASP A 198 -0.18 16.60 -0.09
N ARG A 199 -0.85 15.83 0.77
CA ARG A 199 -0.36 15.53 2.12
C ARG A 199 0.97 14.78 2.09
N LEU A 200 1.13 13.78 1.23
CA LEU A 200 2.38 13.02 1.09
C LEU A 200 3.51 13.91 0.55
N ARG A 201 3.25 14.68 -0.50
CA ARG A 201 4.24 15.61 -1.06
C ARG A 201 4.66 16.68 -0.04
N GLY A 202 3.70 17.20 0.72
CA GLY A 202 3.97 18.15 1.81
C GLY A 202 4.84 17.59 2.94
N THR A 203 5.06 16.27 2.98
CA THR A 203 5.94 15.58 3.94
C THR A 203 7.20 15.01 3.28
N GLY A 204 7.48 15.39 2.02
CA GLY A 204 8.73 15.05 1.33
C GLY A 204 8.70 13.76 0.50
N PHE A 205 7.53 13.13 0.33
CA PHE A 205 7.43 12.02 -0.64
C PHE A 205 7.44 12.55 -2.06
N GLU A 206 8.30 12.00 -2.91
CA GLU A 206 8.32 12.30 -4.34
C GLU A 206 7.20 11.54 -5.05
N PHE A 207 6.42 12.25 -5.85
CA PHE A 207 5.34 11.64 -6.63
C PHE A 207 5.87 11.05 -7.94
N VAL A 208 5.60 9.76 -8.15
CA VAL A 208 6.01 9.02 -9.35
C VAL A 208 4.77 8.50 -10.08
N SER A 209 4.68 8.77 -11.39
CA SER A 209 3.69 8.12 -12.26
C SER A 209 4.21 6.74 -12.67
N VAL A 210 3.42 5.70 -12.41
CA VAL A 210 3.85 4.31 -12.54
C VAL A 210 2.99 3.53 -13.55
N PRO A 211 3.54 2.49 -14.20
CA PRO A 211 2.76 1.56 -15.01
C PRO A 211 1.95 0.60 -14.14
N ASP A 212 0.77 0.20 -14.63
CA ASP A 212 -0.07 -0.83 -14.01
C ASP A 212 0.24 -2.25 -14.54
N ILE A 213 0.98 -2.37 -15.64
CA ILE A 213 1.40 -3.63 -16.26
C ILE A 213 2.90 -3.83 -16.01
N LEU A 214 3.25 -4.92 -15.34
CA LEU A 214 4.64 -5.19 -14.93
C LEU A 214 5.09 -6.59 -15.35
N PRO A 215 6.38 -6.80 -15.62
CA PRO A 215 6.95 -8.13 -15.81
C PRO A 215 6.75 -9.00 -14.57
N GLU A 216 6.37 -10.27 -14.75
CA GLU A 216 6.17 -11.23 -13.66
C GLU A 216 7.37 -11.32 -12.68
N PRO A 217 8.63 -11.31 -13.13
CA PRO A 217 9.78 -11.35 -12.23
C PRO A 217 9.83 -10.19 -11.22
N VAL A 218 9.40 -8.99 -11.60
CA VAL A 218 9.34 -7.82 -10.69
C VAL A 218 8.33 -8.07 -9.57
N ILE A 219 7.16 -8.60 -9.92
CA ILE A 219 6.09 -8.90 -8.96
C ILE A 219 6.52 -9.97 -7.95
N ARG A 220 7.17 -11.04 -8.44
CA ARG A 220 7.73 -12.09 -7.58
C ARG A 220 8.84 -11.55 -6.67
N ALA A 221 9.70 -10.68 -7.20
CA ALA A 221 10.75 -10.05 -6.42
C ALA A 221 10.22 -9.18 -5.27
N CYS A 222 9.00 -8.66 -5.39
CA CYS A 222 8.31 -7.94 -4.31
C CYS A 222 7.63 -8.87 -3.29
N GLY A 223 7.70 -10.20 -3.44
CA GLY A 223 7.10 -11.16 -2.50
C GLY A 223 5.63 -11.48 -2.78
N PHE A 224 5.14 -11.22 -3.99
CA PHE A 224 3.76 -11.56 -4.36
C PHE A 224 3.72 -12.85 -5.19
N PRO A 225 2.98 -13.89 -4.72
CA PRO A 225 2.89 -15.14 -5.45
C PRO A 225 2.13 -14.94 -6.76
N THR A 226 2.74 -15.35 -7.87
CA THR A 226 2.14 -15.27 -9.21
C THR A 226 1.56 -16.60 -9.68
N GLN A 227 1.73 -17.67 -8.90
CA GLN A 227 1.24 -19.02 -9.15
C GLN A 227 0.60 -19.62 -7.89
N GLY A 228 -0.15 -20.69 -8.07
CA GLY A 228 -0.82 -21.39 -6.98
C GLY A 228 -2.14 -20.76 -6.52
N ILE A 229 -2.81 -21.42 -5.58
CA ILE A 229 -4.16 -21.08 -5.09
C ILE A 229 -4.20 -19.70 -4.41
N ARG A 230 -3.09 -19.27 -3.80
CA ARG A 230 -2.98 -17.98 -3.11
C ARG A 230 -2.69 -16.80 -4.04
N SER A 231 -2.46 -17.07 -5.35
CA SER A 231 -2.14 -16.00 -6.31
C SER A 231 -3.37 -15.16 -6.63
N GLN A 232 -3.32 -13.88 -6.26
CA GLN A 232 -4.33 -12.88 -6.62
C GLN A 232 -3.95 -12.08 -7.89
N ILE A 233 -2.88 -12.46 -8.58
CA ILE A 233 -2.30 -11.71 -9.70
C ILE A 233 -2.95 -12.12 -11.03
N TYR A 234 -3.46 -11.14 -11.78
CA TYR A 234 -3.88 -11.32 -13.16
C TYR A 234 -2.66 -11.38 -14.08
N LYS A 235 -2.56 -12.43 -14.90
CA LYS A 235 -1.49 -12.59 -15.91
C LYS A 235 -1.98 -12.18 -17.29
N ILE A 236 -1.08 -11.54 -18.04
CA ILE A 236 -1.25 -11.18 -19.45
C ILE A 236 -0.14 -11.89 -20.21
N THR A 237 -0.52 -12.76 -21.13
CA THR A 237 0.44 -13.46 -22.01
C THR A 237 0.36 -12.82 -23.40
N PRO A 238 1.32 -11.96 -23.78
CA PRO A 238 1.35 -11.39 -25.12
C PRO A 238 1.59 -12.47 -26.16
N PRO A 239 0.96 -12.40 -27.35
CA PRO A 239 1.07 -13.45 -28.37
C PRO A 239 2.47 -13.61 -28.96
N VAL A 240 3.35 -12.63 -28.82
CA VAL A 240 4.69 -12.58 -29.45
C VAL A 240 5.83 -12.57 -28.46
N SER A 241 5.58 -12.34 -27.17
CA SER A 241 6.62 -12.22 -26.13
C SER A 241 6.80 -13.51 -25.33
N LYS A 242 8.04 -13.90 -25.08
CA LYS A 242 8.39 -14.95 -24.11
C LYS A 242 8.22 -14.49 -22.65
N LEU A 243 8.03 -13.19 -22.42
CA LEU A 243 7.90 -12.59 -21.10
C LEU A 243 6.44 -12.51 -20.69
N THR A 244 6.10 -13.09 -19.57
CA THR A 244 4.77 -12.94 -18.95
C THR A 244 4.69 -11.60 -18.25
N TYR A 245 3.64 -10.86 -18.53
CA TYR A 245 3.28 -9.64 -17.82
C TYR A 245 2.13 -9.90 -16.86
N CYS A 246 2.00 -9.04 -15.87
CA CYS A 246 0.93 -9.13 -14.88
C CYS A 246 0.35 -7.74 -14.61
N LEU A 247 -0.92 -7.70 -14.22
CA LEU A 247 -1.53 -6.49 -13.67
C LEU A 247 -1.07 -6.31 -12.21
N SER A 248 -0.65 -5.10 -11.87
CA SER A 248 -0.16 -4.75 -10.54
C SER A 248 -1.29 -4.83 -9.49
N GLY A 249 -1.03 -5.48 -8.37
CA GLY A 249 -1.93 -5.52 -7.21
C GLY A 249 -1.73 -4.35 -6.24
N THR A 250 -0.64 -3.58 -6.42
CA THR A 250 -0.25 -2.42 -5.63
C THR A 250 0.88 -1.67 -6.34
N SER A 251 0.93 -0.35 -6.23
CA SER A 251 2.04 0.43 -6.79
C SER A 251 3.39 0.23 -6.09
N GLU A 252 3.41 -0.41 -4.92
CA GLU A 252 4.65 -0.92 -4.33
C GLU A 252 5.49 -1.70 -5.36
N MET A 253 4.86 -2.59 -6.14
CA MET A 253 5.54 -3.39 -7.16
C MET A 253 6.18 -2.50 -8.25
N ALA A 254 5.45 -1.49 -8.70
CA ALA A 254 5.92 -0.58 -9.73
C ALA A 254 7.02 0.37 -9.21
N LEU A 255 6.89 0.87 -7.97
CA LEU A 255 7.88 1.71 -7.32
C LEU A 255 9.18 0.94 -7.03
N ALA A 256 9.08 -0.31 -6.56
CA ALA A 256 10.23 -1.19 -6.40
C ALA A 256 10.91 -1.47 -7.77
N GLY A 257 10.11 -1.72 -8.81
CA GLY A 257 10.60 -1.86 -10.19
C GLY A 257 11.28 -0.60 -10.72
N PHE A 258 10.75 0.59 -10.39
CA PHE A 258 11.39 1.88 -10.72
C PHE A 258 12.78 2.01 -10.09
N CYS A 259 12.97 1.45 -8.90
CA CYS A 259 14.25 1.48 -8.17
C CYS A 259 15.19 0.33 -8.56
N ALA A 260 14.73 -0.68 -9.31
CA ALA A 260 15.50 -1.87 -9.64
C ALA A 260 16.83 -1.53 -10.38
N GLY A 261 17.92 -2.17 -9.95
CA GLY A 261 19.24 -1.97 -10.52
C GLY A 261 19.90 -0.62 -10.21
N ARG A 262 19.29 0.18 -9.32
CA ARG A 262 19.82 1.50 -8.95
C ARG A 262 20.57 1.48 -7.62
N SER A 263 21.53 2.40 -7.51
CA SER A 263 22.21 2.71 -6.27
C SER A 263 21.83 4.13 -5.84
N PHE A 264 21.47 4.28 -4.58
CA PHE A 264 21.11 5.54 -3.94
C PHE A 264 22.21 5.96 -2.98
N ASN A 265 22.37 7.26 -2.77
CA ASN A 265 23.31 7.80 -1.79
C ASN A 265 22.71 9.01 -1.08
N CYS A 266 23.29 9.35 0.06
CA CYS A 266 23.04 10.62 0.70
C CYS A 266 23.87 11.68 0.00
N THR A 267 23.23 12.62 -0.70
CA THR A 267 23.93 13.85 -1.14
C THR A 267 23.51 14.98 -0.23
N SER A 268 24.49 15.54 0.53
CA SER A 268 24.36 16.91 1.02
C SER A 268 24.25 17.83 -0.20
N SER A 269 23.37 18.84 -0.15
CA SER A 269 23.34 19.88 -1.17
C SER A 269 24.75 20.48 -1.31
N LYS A 270 25.21 20.70 -2.54
CA LYS A 270 26.58 21.15 -2.85
C LYS A 270 26.98 22.49 -2.20
N ASN A 271 26.07 23.17 -1.49
CA ASN A 271 26.24 24.51 -0.93
C ASN A 271 26.20 24.59 0.60
N ASP A 272 25.94 23.48 1.29
CA ASP A 272 25.94 23.47 2.75
C ASP A 272 27.23 22.83 3.27
N GLU A 273 27.83 23.42 4.29
CA GLU A 273 28.94 22.81 5.01
C GLU A 273 28.51 21.40 5.47
N PRO A 274 29.42 20.41 5.49
CA PRO A 274 29.09 19.04 5.84
C PRO A 274 28.66 18.97 7.31
N ASP A 275 27.38 19.21 7.57
CA ASP A 275 26.76 18.94 8.85
C ASP A 275 26.35 17.47 8.87
N GLU A 276 27.07 16.64 9.61
CA GLU A 276 26.80 15.20 9.78
C GLU A 276 25.37 14.91 10.26
N SER A 277 24.68 15.90 10.83
CA SER A 277 23.29 15.79 11.32
C SER A 277 22.23 15.85 10.20
N ASN A 278 22.60 16.25 8.97
CA ASN A 278 21.66 16.59 7.87
C ASN A 278 21.70 15.58 6.70
N GLN A 279 22.40 14.45 6.82
CA GLN A 279 22.40 13.41 5.78
C GLN A 279 21.09 12.66 5.78
N SER A 280 20.27 12.84 4.73
CA SER A 280 19.04 12.07 4.56
C SER A 280 19.36 10.60 4.33
N SER A 281 19.04 9.75 5.31
CA SER A 281 19.27 8.30 5.27
C SER A 281 18.09 7.54 4.66
N ALA A 282 17.10 8.23 4.08
CA ALA A 282 15.90 7.66 3.52
C ALA A 282 15.36 8.48 2.33
N LEU A 283 14.78 7.81 1.35
CA LEU A 283 14.05 8.37 0.22
C LEU A 283 12.61 7.86 0.27
N GLY A 284 11.62 8.78 0.24
CA GLY A 284 10.19 8.46 0.17
C GLY A 284 9.65 8.71 -1.24
N LEU A 285 8.95 7.72 -1.80
CA LEU A 285 8.25 7.79 -3.08
C LEU A 285 6.77 7.53 -2.86
N CYS A 286 5.89 8.17 -3.64
CA CYS A 286 4.47 7.86 -3.63
C CYS A 286 3.92 7.78 -5.05
N ALA A 287 2.87 6.97 -5.23
CA ALA A 287 2.22 6.82 -6.52
C ALA A 287 0.72 6.61 -6.37
N VAL A 288 -0.01 7.00 -7.41
CA VAL A 288 -1.42 6.63 -7.62
C VAL A 288 -1.47 5.59 -8.74
N SER A 289 -2.08 4.44 -8.47
CA SER A 289 -2.20 3.38 -9.48
C SER A 289 -3.57 2.70 -9.44
N ARG A 290 -3.92 2.03 -10.51
CA ARG A 290 -4.97 1.01 -10.48
C ARG A 290 -4.37 -0.27 -9.91
N CYS A 291 -5.07 -0.88 -8.98
CA CYS A 291 -4.70 -2.15 -8.37
C CYS A 291 -5.68 -3.22 -8.83
N PHE A 292 -5.18 -4.41 -9.15
CA PHE A 292 -5.96 -5.51 -9.71
C PHE A 292 -5.78 -6.76 -8.86
N ARG A 293 -6.89 -7.37 -8.40
CA ARG A 293 -6.85 -8.56 -7.56
C ARG A 293 -7.89 -9.58 -7.96
N LYS A 294 -7.49 -10.85 -8.03
CA LYS A 294 -8.40 -11.99 -8.18
C LYS A 294 -9.07 -12.26 -6.84
N GLU A 295 -10.20 -11.65 -6.62
CA GLU A 295 -10.97 -11.86 -5.39
C GLU A 295 -11.71 -13.20 -5.41
N ALA A 296 -11.78 -13.88 -4.25
CA ALA A 296 -12.51 -15.15 -4.13
C ALA A 296 -13.99 -15.01 -4.54
N PRO A 297 -14.60 -16.02 -5.21
CA PRO A 297 -15.91 -15.88 -5.83
C PRO A 297 -17.07 -15.70 -4.83
N ASN A 298 -16.96 -16.19 -3.61
CA ASN A 298 -18.09 -16.41 -2.70
C ASN A 298 -18.40 -15.24 -1.73
N GLN A 299 -18.01 -14.01 -2.03
CA GLN A 299 -18.31 -12.87 -1.19
C GLN A 299 -19.28 -11.92 -1.88
N GLU A 300 -20.22 -11.33 -1.10
CA GLU A 300 -21.15 -10.33 -1.62
C GLU A 300 -20.45 -9.14 -2.27
N PRO A 301 -21.02 -8.57 -3.34
CA PRO A 301 -20.45 -7.39 -4.01
C PRO A 301 -20.56 -6.19 -3.06
N THR A 302 -19.42 -5.77 -2.53
CA THR A 302 -19.25 -4.56 -1.73
C THR A 302 -18.09 -3.75 -2.27
N LEU A 303 -17.93 -2.50 -1.82
CA LEU A 303 -16.73 -1.71 -2.13
C LEU A 303 -15.47 -2.23 -1.43
N TYR A 304 -15.59 -3.17 -0.51
CA TYR A 304 -14.49 -3.65 0.30
C TYR A 304 -13.55 -4.62 -0.44
N ARG A 305 -14.12 -5.49 -1.31
CA ARG A 305 -13.39 -6.46 -2.13
C ARG A 305 -13.83 -6.38 -3.59
N VAL A 306 -12.99 -5.77 -4.40
CA VAL A 306 -13.25 -5.50 -5.82
C VAL A 306 -12.07 -5.93 -6.69
N HIS A 307 -12.34 -6.31 -7.95
CA HIS A 307 -11.30 -6.78 -8.87
C HIS A 307 -10.31 -5.70 -9.26
N GLN A 308 -10.73 -4.43 -9.32
CA GLN A 308 -9.85 -3.31 -9.58
C GLN A 308 -10.26 -2.08 -8.78
N PHE A 309 -9.27 -1.32 -8.31
CA PHE A 309 -9.50 -0.10 -7.54
C PHE A 309 -8.30 0.85 -7.63
N THR A 310 -8.53 2.12 -7.31
CA THR A 310 -7.45 3.11 -7.19
C THR A 310 -6.86 3.07 -5.78
N LYS A 311 -5.54 3.15 -5.69
CA LYS A 311 -4.79 3.21 -4.44
C LYS A 311 -3.69 4.27 -4.51
N VAL A 312 -3.54 5.04 -3.44
CA VAL A 312 -2.37 5.90 -3.21
C VAL A 312 -1.44 5.15 -2.27
N GLU A 313 -0.21 4.94 -2.70
CA GLU A 313 0.79 4.14 -2.00
C GLU A 313 2.04 4.95 -1.70
N MET A 314 2.65 4.66 -0.57
CA MET A 314 3.97 5.11 -0.15
C MET A 314 4.97 3.97 -0.30
N PHE A 315 6.15 4.27 -0.77
CA PHE A 315 7.30 3.36 -0.82
C PHE A 315 8.52 4.11 -0.33
N ALA A 316 9.30 3.50 0.53
CA ALA A 316 10.51 4.12 1.02
C ALA A 316 11.72 3.20 0.86
N ILE A 317 12.88 3.83 0.62
CA ILE A 317 14.17 3.19 0.56
C ILE A 317 15.03 3.84 1.63
N THR A 318 15.68 3.05 2.46
CA THR A 318 16.57 3.55 3.50
C THR A 318 17.95 2.91 3.40
N THR A 319 18.94 3.58 4.00
CA THR A 319 20.22 2.90 4.32
C THR A 319 19.92 1.60 5.06
N PRO A 320 20.78 0.55 4.95
CA PRO A 320 20.58 -0.74 5.63
C PRO A 320 20.83 -0.65 7.14
N SER A 321 19.97 0.12 7.81
CA SER A 321 19.99 0.41 9.23
C SER A 321 18.61 0.22 9.84
N LEU A 322 18.48 -0.70 10.81
CA LEU A 322 17.22 -0.93 11.52
C LEU A 322 16.67 0.33 12.19
N PRO A 323 17.47 1.14 12.93
CA PRO A 323 16.98 2.37 13.53
C PRO A 323 16.41 3.36 12.52
N VAL A 324 17.03 3.50 11.35
CA VAL A 324 16.57 4.38 10.26
C VAL A 324 15.27 3.85 9.66
N SER A 325 15.19 2.54 9.39
CA SER A 325 13.97 1.91 8.89
C SER A 325 12.82 2.00 9.88
N ASP A 326 13.06 1.79 11.16
CA ASP A 326 12.04 1.94 12.21
C ASP A 326 11.55 3.40 12.33
N ALA A 327 12.45 4.37 12.21
CA ALA A 327 12.08 5.79 12.19
C ALA A 327 11.19 6.12 10.99
N MET A 328 11.55 5.64 9.78
CA MET A 328 10.76 5.82 8.55
C MET A 328 9.42 5.09 8.64
N PHE A 329 9.37 3.88 9.17
CA PHE A 329 8.15 3.12 9.39
C PHE A 329 7.17 3.86 10.33
N ASN A 330 7.69 4.36 11.45
CA ASN A 330 6.91 5.16 12.38
C ASN A 330 6.38 6.45 11.74
N GLN A 331 7.14 7.05 10.83
CA GLN A 331 6.70 8.21 10.06
C GLN A 331 5.56 7.87 9.10
N ILE A 332 5.66 6.76 8.36
CA ILE A 332 4.59 6.26 7.50
C ILE A 332 3.30 6.04 8.30
N ILE A 333 3.38 5.36 9.43
CA ILE A 333 2.22 5.11 10.31
C ILE A 333 1.62 6.43 10.82
N LYS A 334 2.45 7.39 11.24
CA LYS A 334 1.99 8.71 11.68
C LYS A 334 1.24 9.46 10.57
N LEU A 335 1.74 9.40 9.34
CA LEU A 335 1.07 10.01 8.19
C LEU A 335 -0.30 9.38 7.95
N GLN A 336 -0.40 8.06 8.00
CA GLN A 336 -1.67 7.34 7.86
C GLN A 336 -2.65 7.72 8.97
N ILE A 337 -2.19 7.76 10.23
CA ILE A 337 -3.01 8.21 11.36
C ILE A 337 -3.54 9.64 11.14
N CYS A 338 -2.68 10.55 10.70
CA CYS A 338 -3.08 11.94 10.41
C CYS A 338 -4.10 12.00 9.26
N LEU A 339 -3.86 11.27 8.17
CA LEU A 339 -4.78 11.24 7.01
C LEU A 339 -6.19 10.79 7.44
N PHE A 340 -6.30 9.73 8.21
CA PHE A 340 -7.59 9.17 8.60
C PHE A 340 -8.26 9.96 9.74
N ALA A 341 -7.48 10.56 10.63
CA ALA A 341 -7.98 11.47 11.66
C ALA A 341 -8.55 12.76 11.04
N ASP A 342 -7.85 13.35 10.06
CA ASP A 342 -8.32 14.52 9.32
C ASP A 342 -9.63 14.24 8.55
N LEU A 343 -9.84 12.98 8.12
CA LEU A 343 -11.08 12.51 7.51
C LEU A 343 -12.21 12.24 8.53
N GLY A 344 -11.97 12.41 9.83
CA GLY A 344 -12.95 12.20 10.90
C GLY A 344 -13.36 10.74 11.10
N LEU A 345 -12.53 9.77 10.74
CA LEU A 345 -12.80 8.35 10.91
C LEU A 345 -12.43 7.89 12.33
N HIS A 346 -13.20 6.95 12.86
CA HIS A 346 -12.78 6.13 14.00
C HIS A 346 -12.04 4.89 13.49
N PHE A 347 -10.85 4.64 14.02
CA PHE A 347 -10.01 3.52 13.59
C PHE A 347 -9.11 2.99 14.70
N ARG A 348 -8.61 1.78 14.50
CA ARG A 348 -7.59 1.15 15.34
C ARG A 348 -6.35 0.81 14.51
N VAL A 349 -5.19 0.87 15.15
CA VAL A 349 -3.88 0.52 14.59
C VAL A 349 -3.42 -0.77 15.25
N LEU A 350 -3.08 -1.77 14.45
CA LEU A 350 -2.78 -3.12 14.88
C LEU A 350 -1.38 -3.54 14.43
N GLU A 351 -0.56 -4.04 15.35
CA GLU A 351 0.61 -4.85 15.01
C GLU A 351 0.13 -6.23 14.56
N MET A 352 0.43 -6.59 13.33
CA MET A 352 -0.06 -7.84 12.76
C MET A 352 0.80 -9.04 13.17
N PRO A 353 0.18 -10.20 13.41
CA PRO A 353 0.89 -11.42 13.79
C PRO A 353 1.56 -12.12 12.60
N SER A 354 2.40 -13.11 12.93
CA SER A 354 3.28 -13.78 11.97
C SER A 354 2.56 -14.44 10.78
N GLU A 355 1.34 -14.94 10.97
CA GLU A 355 0.56 -15.59 9.91
C GLU A 355 -0.08 -14.60 8.92
N GLU A 356 -0.18 -13.31 9.32
CA GLU A 356 -0.73 -12.22 8.50
C GLU A 356 0.36 -11.43 7.75
N LEU A 357 1.63 -11.83 7.90
CA LEU A 357 2.72 -11.20 7.17
C LEU A 357 2.80 -11.75 5.74
N GLY A 358 2.84 -10.87 4.74
CA GLY A 358 3.24 -11.23 3.39
C GLY A 358 4.71 -11.69 3.34
N ASP A 359 5.11 -12.42 2.29
CA ASP A 359 6.44 -13.02 2.20
C ASP A 359 7.58 -11.99 2.32
N SER A 360 7.40 -10.78 1.80
CA SER A 360 8.39 -9.71 1.91
C SER A 360 8.45 -9.02 3.27
N ALA A 361 7.38 -9.08 4.06
CA ALA A 361 7.27 -8.30 5.28
C ALA A 361 8.10 -8.89 6.43
N TYR A 362 9.00 -8.10 7.00
CA TYR A 362 9.68 -8.37 8.27
C TYR A 362 8.76 -7.98 9.45
N ARG A 363 8.04 -6.87 9.32
CA ARG A 363 7.09 -6.34 10.29
C ARG A 363 5.92 -5.69 9.56
N LYS A 364 4.71 -5.80 10.10
CA LYS A 364 3.50 -5.27 9.46
C LYS A 364 2.58 -4.62 10.49
N VAL A 365 2.03 -3.46 10.12
CA VAL A 365 0.99 -2.74 10.88
C VAL A 365 -0.18 -2.47 9.96
N ASP A 366 -1.39 -2.82 10.40
CA ASP A 366 -2.63 -2.52 9.69
C ASP A 366 -3.43 -1.45 10.44
N ILE A 367 -4.18 -0.63 9.68
CA ILE A 367 -5.15 0.30 10.21
C ILE A 367 -6.52 -0.12 9.74
N GLU A 368 -7.42 -0.33 10.68
CA GLU A 368 -8.80 -0.73 10.43
C GLU A 368 -9.76 0.37 10.90
N ALA A 369 -10.58 0.87 9.98
CA ALA A 369 -11.64 1.81 10.31
C ALA A 369 -12.91 1.10 10.75
N TRP A 370 -13.65 1.73 11.64
CA TRP A 370 -14.98 1.32 12.00
C TRP A 370 -15.96 1.62 10.88
N MET A 371 -16.70 0.62 10.44
CA MET A 371 -17.75 0.70 9.44
C MET A 371 -19.10 0.68 10.15
N PRO A 372 -19.71 1.83 10.46
CA PRO A 372 -20.93 1.88 11.29
C PRO A 372 -22.14 1.16 10.70
N GLY A 373 -22.23 1.10 9.37
CA GLY A 373 -23.31 0.40 8.69
C GLY A 373 -23.22 -1.11 8.80
N ASP A 374 -22.01 -1.66 8.70
CA ASP A 374 -21.76 -3.11 8.81
C ASP A 374 -21.42 -3.55 10.24
N GLN A 375 -21.21 -2.62 11.18
CA GLN A 375 -20.82 -2.87 12.57
C GLN A 375 -19.52 -3.69 12.70
N ILE A 376 -18.57 -3.46 11.81
CA ILE A 376 -17.28 -4.16 11.79
C ILE A 376 -16.12 -3.17 11.67
N TYR A 377 -14.95 -3.60 12.08
CA TYR A 377 -13.70 -2.98 11.69
C TYR A 377 -13.24 -3.54 10.34
N GLY A 378 -12.87 -2.66 9.42
CA GLY A 378 -12.36 -3.04 8.10
C GLY A 378 -11.00 -2.42 7.83
N GLU A 379 -10.06 -3.22 7.34
CA GLU A 379 -8.72 -2.75 6.93
C GLU A 379 -8.83 -1.70 5.83
N ILE A 380 -8.31 -0.51 6.10
CA ILE A 380 -8.24 0.62 5.15
C ILE A 380 -6.82 0.94 4.72
N SER A 381 -5.83 0.45 5.46
CA SER A 381 -4.41 0.74 5.23
C SER A 381 -3.54 -0.34 5.86
N SER A 382 -2.38 -0.56 5.27
CA SER A 382 -1.35 -1.48 5.74
C SER A 382 0.03 -0.88 5.50
N SER A 383 1.00 -1.17 6.36
CA SER A 383 2.39 -0.78 6.21
C SER A 383 3.32 -1.92 6.59
N SER A 384 4.44 -2.05 5.87
CA SER A 384 5.43 -3.11 6.14
C SER A 384 6.85 -2.59 6.05
N ILE A 385 7.72 -3.15 6.89
CA ILE A 385 9.17 -3.12 6.70
C ILE A 385 9.55 -4.40 5.97
N CYS A 386 10.28 -4.28 4.87
CA CYS A 386 10.72 -5.42 4.06
C CYS A 386 12.22 -5.69 4.16
N LEU A 387 12.97 -4.86 4.87
CA LEU A 387 14.44 -4.92 4.93
C LEU A 387 15.03 -5.05 3.51
N ASP A 388 16.02 -5.93 3.34
CA ASP A 388 16.68 -6.19 2.07
C ASP A 388 15.99 -7.24 1.17
N TYR A 389 14.78 -7.69 1.55
CA TYR A 389 14.07 -8.74 0.80
C TYR A 389 13.88 -8.39 -0.68
N GLN A 390 13.34 -7.21 -0.94
CA GLN A 390 13.09 -6.73 -2.31
C GLN A 390 14.40 -6.30 -2.98
N SER A 391 15.27 -5.65 -2.22
CA SER A 391 16.54 -5.12 -2.71
C SER A 391 17.50 -6.20 -3.18
N LYS A 392 17.59 -7.32 -2.50
CA LYS A 392 18.38 -8.49 -2.92
C LYS A 392 17.87 -9.11 -4.23
N ARG A 393 16.55 -9.03 -4.47
CA ARG A 393 15.90 -9.58 -5.67
C ARG A 393 15.89 -8.63 -6.85
N LEU A 394 15.88 -7.31 -6.61
CA LEU A 394 15.81 -6.26 -7.61
C LEU A 394 17.12 -5.49 -7.77
N ASN A 395 18.17 -5.88 -7.03
CA ASN A 395 19.47 -5.20 -7.00
C ASN A 395 19.35 -3.70 -6.70
N ILE A 396 18.59 -3.35 -5.64
CA ILE A 396 18.48 -1.97 -5.16
C ILE A 396 19.56 -1.75 -4.11
N ARG A 397 20.43 -0.77 -4.32
CA ARG A 397 21.60 -0.53 -3.50
C ARG A 397 21.55 0.82 -2.80
N TRP A 398 22.26 0.91 -1.70
CA TRP A 398 22.55 2.15 -0.99
C TRP A 398 24.05 2.29 -0.77
N GLN A 399 24.59 3.41 -1.22
CA GLN A 399 25.99 3.74 -0.97
C GLN A 399 26.10 4.36 0.43
N THR A 400 26.81 3.66 1.31
CA THR A 400 27.03 4.11 2.69
C THR A 400 28.11 5.19 2.73
N SER A 401 28.23 5.90 3.84
CA SER A 401 29.29 6.90 4.07
C SER A 401 30.70 6.32 3.97
N SER A 402 30.86 5.00 4.20
CA SER A 402 32.11 4.27 3.99
C SER A 402 32.37 3.91 2.50
N ASN A 403 31.57 4.45 1.59
CA ASN A 403 31.62 4.17 0.15
C ASN A 403 31.35 2.69 -0.23
N GLN A 404 30.75 1.92 0.68
CA GLN A 404 30.28 0.56 0.41
C GLN A 404 28.89 0.60 -0.21
N ASN A 405 28.66 -0.30 -1.18
CA ASN A 405 27.39 -0.37 -1.89
C ASN A 405 26.58 -1.58 -1.39
N GLU A 406 25.79 -1.37 -0.35
CA GLU A 406 25.01 -2.39 0.32
C GLU A 406 23.58 -2.51 -0.24
N PHE A 407 22.85 -3.60 0.07
CA PHE A 407 21.44 -3.71 -0.25
C PHE A 407 20.63 -2.77 0.64
N ALA A 408 19.90 -1.86 0.01
CA ALA A 408 19.03 -0.93 0.72
C ALA A 408 17.92 -1.66 1.47
N TYR A 409 17.36 -1.05 2.52
CA TYR A 409 16.12 -1.53 3.12
C TYR A 409 14.91 -0.85 2.47
N THR A 410 13.83 -1.59 2.30
CA THR A 410 12.60 -1.10 1.69
C THR A 410 11.42 -1.16 2.67
N LEU A 411 10.51 -0.21 2.52
CA LEU A 411 9.27 -0.12 3.27
C LEU A 411 8.14 0.26 2.32
N ASN A 412 6.94 -0.16 2.65
CA ASN A 412 5.74 0.27 1.94
C ASN A 412 4.63 0.68 2.91
N GLY A 413 3.66 1.43 2.41
CA GLY A 413 2.49 1.80 3.18
C GLY A 413 1.37 2.34 2.29
N THR A 414 0.16 1.82 2.47
CA THR A 414 -1.01 2.34 1.80
C THR A 414 -1.44 3.66 2.43
N ALA A 415 -1.38 4.75 1.68
CA ALA A 415 -1.90 6.04 2.14
C ALA A 415 -3.43 6.11 1.99
N CYS A 416 -3.99 5.55 0.90
CA CYS A 416 -5.43 5.55 0.68
C CYS A 416 -5.85 4.41 -0.26
N ALA A 417 -6.58 3.42 0.26
CA ALA A 417 -7.31 2.43 -0.53
C ALA A 417 -8.70 3.00 -0.84
N ILE A 418 -8.85 3.64 -1.99
CA ILE A 418 -9.99 4.52 -2.32
C ILE A 418 -11.36 3.89 -2.01
N PRO A 419 -11.75 2.71 -2.52
CA PRO A 419 -13.12 2.22 -2.29
C PRO A 419 -13.38 1.87 -0.82
N ARG A 420 -12.36 1.44 -0.07
CA ARG A 420 -12.51 1.15 1.36
C ARG A 420 -12.66 2.43 2.19
N ILE A 421 -11.88 3.48 1.88
CA ILE A 421 -12.01 4.79 2.51
C ILE A 421 -13.35 5.43 2.11
N MET A 422 -13.76 5.36 0.86
CA MET A 422 -15.08 5.84 0.40
C MET A 422 -16.21 5.18 1.18
N LYS A 423 -16.15 3.85 1.39
CA LYS A 423 -17.12 3.13 2.22
C LYS A 423 -17.13 3.66 3.66
N ALA A 424 -15.95 3.79 4.29
CA ALA A 424 -15.82 4.29 5.65
C ALA A 424 -16.36 5.73 5.78
N LEU A 425 -16.07 6.62 4.82
CA LEU A 425 -16.57 7.99 4.79
C LEU A 425 -18.07 8.04 4.65
N ILE A 426 -18.64 7.30 3.68
CA ILE A 426 -20.08 7.27 3.42
C ILE A 426 -20.84 6.76 4.64
N GLU A 427 -20.37 5.70 5.30
CA GLU A 427 -21.05 5.16 6.49
C GLU A 427 -20.85 6.04 7.73
N THR A 428 -19.68 6.69 7.89
CA THR A 428 -19.37 7.51 9.05
C THR A 428 -20.08 8.87 9.02
N HIS A 429 -20.17 9.53 7.87
CA HIS A 429 -20.58 10.93 7.75
C HIS A 429 -22.01 11.11 7.29
N GLN A 430 -22.86 10.12 7.49
CA GLN A 430 -24.29 10.18 7.14
C GLN A 430 -25.07 11.16 8.04
N THR A 431 -26.00 11.87 7.41
CA THR A 431 -27.10 12.56 8.10
C THR A 431 -28.32 11.64 8.25
N GLN A 432 -29.34 12.10 9.00
CA GLN A 432 -30.62 11.37 9.12
C GLN A 432 -31.31 11.20 7.76
N ASP A 433 -31.13 12.16 6.84
CA ASP A 433 -31.74 12.15 5.50
C ASP A 433 -30.87 11.41 4.48
N LYS A 434 -29.94 10.57 4.93
CA LYS A 434 -29.00 9.79 4.10
C LYS A 434 -28.06 10.63 3.21
N HIS A 435 -27.92 11.93 3.46
CA HIS A 435 -26.87 12.74 2.84
C HIS A 435 -25.52 12.44 3.51
N ILE A 436 -24.43 12.79 2.84
CA ILE A 436 -23.07 12.65 3.35
C ILE A 436 -22.49 14.03 3.57
N ILE A 437 -22.03 14.29 4.79
CA ILE A 437 -21.26 15.49 5.13
C ILE A 437 -19.82 15.24 4.64
N ILE A 438 -19.32 16.17 3.82
CA ILE A 438 -17.95 16.08 3.33
C ILE A 438 -16.99 16.58 4.42
N PRO A 439 -15.97 15.80 4.80
CA PRO A 439 -14.91 16.28 5.70
C PRO A 439 -14.30 17.59 5.22
N ASP A 440 -14.07 18.52 6.15
CA ASP A 440 -13.60 19.89 5.85
C ASP A 440 -12.31 19.89 5.02
N VAL A 441 -11.41 18.93 5.28
CA VAL A 441 -10.14 18.81 4.55
C VAL A 441 -10.31 18.45 3.07
N LEU A 442 -11.45 17.90 2.66
CA LEU A 442 -11.76 17.56 1.27
C LEU A 442 -12.49 18.69 0.52
N ILE A 443 -13.08 19.66 1.24
CA ILE A 443 -13.85 20.75 0.64
C ILE A 443 -13.05 21.55 -0.41
N PRO A 444 -11.79 21.94 -0.17
CA PRO A 444 -11.00 22.67 -1.17
C PRO A 444 -10.83 21.87 -2.46
N TYR A 445 -10.65 20.58 -2.36
CA TYR A 445 -10.45 19.68 -3.52
C TYR A 445 -11.74 19.40 -4.29
N MET A 446 -12.89 19.43 -3.62
CA MET A 446 -14.21 19.36 -4.26
C MET A 446 -14.52 20.64 -5.07
N LYS A 447 -14.18 21.82 -4.52
CA LYS A 447 -14.44 23.11 -5.15
C LYS A 447 -13.57 23.39 -6.37
N MET A 448 -12.30 23.03 -6.33
CA MET A 448 -11.38 23.27 -7.45
C MET A 448 -11.78 22.57 -8.75
N ARG A 449 -12.60 21.52 -8.69
CA ARG A 449 -13.07 20.77 -9.86
C ARG A 449 -14.43 21.22 -10.41
N ASN A 450 -15.08 22.19 -9.77
CA ASN A 450 -16.26 22.88 -10.31
C ASN A 450 -15.93 23.87 -11.46
N LEU A 451 -14.69 23.86 -11.98
CA LEU A 451 -14.29 24.65 -13.16
C LEU A 451 -14.93 24.20 -14.48
N TYR A 452 -15.59 23.06 -14.50
CA TYR A 452 -16.47 22.69 -15.60
C TYR A 452 -17.89 23.07 -15.18
N PRO A 453 -18.53 24.06 -15.89
CA PRO A 453 -19.94 24.29 -15.70
C PRO A 453 -20.67 22.96 -15.87
N ALA A 454 -21.65 22.70 -15.03
CA ALA A 454 -22.44 21.47 -15.10
C ALA A 454 -22.87 21.25 -16.55
N PHE A 455 -22.10 20.43 -17.27
CA PHE A 455 -22.53 19.95 -18.57
C PHE A 455 -23.87 19.30 -18.31
N GLN A 456 -24.91 19.87 -18.88
CA GLN A 456 -26.27 19.33 -18.77
C GLN A 456 -26.28 17.98 -19.50
N LEU A 457 -25.82 16.93 -18.81
CA LEU A 457 -25.99 15.53 -19.22
C LEU A 457 -27.46 15.11 -19.32
N LYS A 458 -28.40 16.06 -19.07
CA LYS A 458 -29.84 15.86 -19.20
C LYS A 458 -30.33 15.48 -20.59
N ARG A 459 -29.53 15.63 -21.64
CA ARG A 459 -30.01 15.37 -23.02
C ARG A 459 -29.55 14.08 -23.66
N VAL A 460 -28.57 13.38 -23.13
CA VAL A 460 -28.02 12.18 -23.78
C VAL A 460 -28.67 10.88 -23.28
N LEU A 461 -29.24 10.86 -22.08
CA LEU A 461 -29.84 9.65 -21.51
C LEU A 461 -31.37 9.59 -21.64
N SER A 462 -32.03 10.61 -22.20
CA SER A 462 -33.49 10.63 -22.40
C SER A 462 -33.94 10.22 -23.80
N GLN A 463 -33.04 9.88 -24.71
CA GLN A 463 -33.37 9.30 -25.99
C GLN A 463 -33.16 7.78 -25.98
N LYS A 464 -34.21 7.09 -25.66
CA LYS A 464 -34.63 5.72 -25.99
C LYS A 464 -33.51 4.68 -26.16
N LEU A 465 -33.40 3.80 -25.21
CA LEU A 465 -33.28 2.37 -25.46
C LEU A 465 -34.64 1.71 -25.19
#